data_74c78a10f4991e77c63688b410032a99
#
_entry.id   74c78a10f4991e77c63688b410032a99
#
_cell.length_a   1.000
_cell.length_b   1.000
_cell.length_c   1.000
_cell.angle_alpha   90.00
_cell.angle_beta   90.00
_cell.angle_gamma   90.00
#
_symmetry.space_group_name_H-M   'P 1'
#
loop_
_entity.id
_entity.type
_entity.pdbx_description
1 polymer ?
#
loop_
_entity_poly.entity_id
_entity_poly.type
_entity_poly.pdbx_seq_one_letter_code
_entity_poly.pdbx_strand_id
1 'polypeptide(L)'
;MSTRNEYITRMKLQLDELNATMAKLETKAQAAKDDARDVYKEEMRKLRHQSKLAVAKLDELKASSEDKWDAMVAEMEKMRDAFTHAFHYFKSQL
;
A
#
# COMPACT_ATOMS: atom_id res chain seq x y z
N MET A 1 18.00 20.19 -2.32
CA MET A 1 17.09 19.04 -2.48
C MET A 1 15.77 19.50 -3.05
N SER A 2 15.22 18.74 -3.95
CA SER A 2 13.93 19.11 -4.55
C SER A 2 12.78 18.58 -3.70
N THR A 3 11.68 19.31 -3.67
CA THR A 3 10.43 18.91 -3.03
C THR A 3 9.97 17.55 -3.55
N ARG A 4 10.25 17.29 -4.82
CA ARG A 4 9.95 16.04 -5.49
C ARG A 4 10.65 14.85 -4.82
N ASN A 5 11.95 14.98 -4.54
CA ASN A 5 12.72 13.92 -3.88
C ASN A 5 12.21 13.68 -2.45
N GLU A 6 11.85 14.73 -1.76
CA GLU A 6 11.28 14.63 -0.42
C GLU A 6 9.96 13.88 -0.43
N TYR A 7 9.10 14.17 -1.40
CA TYR A 7 7.81 13.49 -1.55
C TYR A 7 8.01 12.00 -1.79
N ILE A 8 8.90 11.65 -2.72
CA ILE A 8 9.17 10.26 -3.06
C ILE A 8 9.69 9.49 -1.84
N THR A 9 10.64 10.08 -1.11
CA THR A 9 11.23 9.45 0.08
C THR A 9 10.16 9.22 1.14
N ARG A 10 9.31 10.22 1.39
CA ARG A 10 8.24 10.14 2.38
C ARG A 10 7.22 9.07 2.01
N MET A 11 6.82 9.03 0.74
CA MET A 11 5.86 8.05 0.26
C MET A 11 6.42 6.63 0.37
N LYS A 12 7.70 6.46 0.02
CA LYS A 12 8.37 5.17 0.14
C LYS A 12 8.36 4.67 1.58
N LEU A 13 8.66 5.55 2.53
CA LEU A 13 8.63 5.19 3.95
C LEU A 13 7.23 4.76 4.39
N GLN A 14 6.20 5.47 3.95
CA GLN A 14 4.82 5.12 4.29
C GLN A 14 4.44 3.75 3.73
N LEU A 15 4.80 3.47 2.49
CA LEU A 15 4.51 2.18 1.87
C LEU A 15 5.30 1.04 2.54
N ASP A 16 6.56 1.30 2.90
CA ASP A 16 7.39 0.31 3.59
C ASP A 16 6.79 -0.04 4.96
N GLU A 17 6.31 0.95 5.69
CA GLU A 17 5.66 0.74 6.99
C GLU A 17 4.37 -0.08 6.85
N LEU A 18 3.55 0.25 5.85
CA LEU A 18 2.33 -0.48 5.58
C LEU A 18 2.64 -1.93 5.21
N ASN A 19 3.66 -2.15 4.39
CA ASN A 19 4.06 -3.50 3.98
C ASN A 19 4.62 -4.31 5.15
N ALA A 20 5.39 -3.69 6.02
CA ALA A 20 5.93 -4.37 7.21
C ALA A 20 4.80 -4.78 8.16
N THR A 21 3.83 -3.90 8.38
CA THR A 21 2.68 -4.21 9.23
C THR A 21 1.76 -5.24 8.57
N MET A 22 1.63 -5.19 7.24
CA MET A 22 0.86 -6.18 6.50
C MET A 22 1.42 -7.59 6.71
N ALA A 23 2.73 -7.74 6.74
CA ALA A 23 3.37 -9.03 7.00
C ALA A 23 2.99 -9.57 8.40
N LYS A 24 2.89 -8.69 9.39
CA LYS A 24 2.45 -9.06 10.73
C LYS A 24 0.98 -9.51 10.74
N LEU A 25 0.13 -8.80 10.01
CA LEU A 25 -1.29 -9.18 9.88
C LEU A 25 -1.43 -10.52 9.18
N GLU A 26 -0.59 -10.80 8.19
CA GLU A 26 -0.60 -12.08 7.49
C GLU A 26 -0.32 -13.23 8.46
N THR A 27 0.63 -13.06 9.36
CA THR A 27 0.94 -14.06 10.38
C THR A 27 -0.27 -14.30 11.28
N LYS A 28 -0.96 -13.25 11.70
CA LYS A 28 -2.19 -13.37 12.50
C LYS A 28 -3.30 -14.08 11.73
N ALA A 29 -3.44 -13.77 10.45
CA ALA A 29 -4.46 -14.38 9.61
C ALA A 29 -4.22 -15.89 9.44
N GLN A 30 -2.96 -16.29 9.32
CA GLN A 30 -2.60 -17.69 9.20
C GLN A 30 -2.88 -18.48 10.48
N ALA A 31 -2.85 -17.81 11.62
CA ALA A 31 -3.15 -18.42 12.91
C ALA A 31 -4.65 -18.46 13.22
N ALA A 32 -5.49 -17.89 12.36
CA ALA A 32 -6.93 -17.87 12.54
C ALA A 32 -7.53 -19.27 12.36
N LYS A 33 -8.76 -19.46 12.86
CA LYS A 33 -9.50 -20.71 12.68
C LYS A 33 -9.81 -20.94 11.20
N ASP A 34 -9.96 -22.20 10.82
CA ASP A 34 -10.13 -22.62 9.42
C ASP A 34 -11.22 -21.85 8.68
N ASP A 35 -12.37 -21.61 9.31
CA ASP A 35 -13.50 -20.90 8.68
C ASP A 35 -13.15 -19.46 8.33
N ALA A 36 -12.35 -18.81 9.17
CA ALA A 36 -11.95 -17.42 8.95
C ALA A 36 -10.71 -17.32 8.07
N ARG A 37 -9.89 -18.38 8.05
CA ARG A 37 -8.61 -18.37 7.33
C ARG A 37 -8.78 -18.10 5.83
N ASP A 38 -9.77 -18.72 5.20
CA ASP A 38 -10.01 -18.55 3.75
C ASP A 38 -10.42 -17.12 3.42
N VAL A 39 -11.26 -16.53 4.28
CA VAL A 39 -11.68 -15.13 4.12
C VAL A 39 -10.46 -14.21 4.24
N TYR A 40 -9.63 -14.45 5.25
CA TYR A 40 -8.43 -13.64 5.47
C TYR A 40 -7.40 -13.80 4.35
N LYS A 41 -7.27 -14.99 3.78
CA LYS A 41 -6.41 -15.21 2.62
C LYS A 41 -6.82 -14.35 1.44
N GLU A 42 -8.11 -14.28 1.17
CA GLU A 42 -8.64 -13.49 0.07
C GLU A 42 -8.40 -12.00 0.29
N GLU A 43 -8.64 -11.52 1.52
CA GLU A 43 -8.40 -10.12 1.87
C GLU A 43 -6.91 -9.77 1.82
N MET A 44 -6.06 -10.67 2.26
CA MET A 44 -4.60 -10.48 2.17
C MET A 44 -4.14 -10.40 0.71
N ARG A 45 -4.72 -11.22 -0.15
CA ARG A 45 -4.40 -11.18 -1.58
C ARG A 45 -4.74 -9.83 -2.18
N LYS A 46 -5.89 -9.26 -1.81
CA LYS A 46 -6.31 -7.93 -2.27
C LYS A 46 -5.37 -6.85 -1.76
N LEU A 47 -4.96 -6.94 -0.49
CA LEU A 47 -4.01 -6.00 0.08
C LEU A 47 -2.66 -6.04 -0.63
N ARG A 48 -2.16 -7.24 -0.91
CA ARG A 48 -0.89 -7.39 -1.64
C ARG A 48 -0.99 -6.81 -3.04
N HIS A 49 -2.12 -6.99 -3.70
CA HIS A 49 -2.36 -6.42 -5.02
C HIS A 49 -2.32 -4.90 -4.95
N GLN A 50 -2.98 -4.30 -3.98
CA GLN A 50 -2.98 -2.85 -3.80
C GLN A 50 -1.58 -2.32 -3.46
N SER A 51 -0.83 -3.08 -2.65
CA SER A 51 0.56 -2.73 -2.34
C SER A 51 1.41 -2.69 -3.61
N LYS A 52 1.27 -3.70 -4.47
CA LYS A 52 2.02 -3.76 -5.73
C LYS A 52 1.67 -2.59 -6.64
N LEU A 53 0.39 -2.24 -6.73
CA LEU A 53 -0.05 -1.11 -7.55
C LEU A 53 0.53 0.21 -7.01
N ALA A 54 0.53 0.39 -5.70
CA ALA A 54 1.07 1.60 -5.08
C ALA A 54 2.58 1.72 -5.30
N VAL A 55 3.32 0.62 -5.14
CA VAL A 55 4.77 0.61 -5.37
C VAL A 55 5.09 0.88 -6.84
N ALA A 56 4.33 0.27 -7.75
CA ALA A 56 4.51 0.49 -9.19
C ALA A 56 4.25 1.95 -9.56
N LYS A 57 3.22 2.56 -8.96
CA LYS A 57 2.92 3.97 -9.20
C LYS A 57 4.03 4.87 -8.67
N LEU A 58 4.62 4.53 -7.54
CA LEU A 58 5.76 5.28 -7.01
C LEU A 58 6.95 5.24 -7.96
N ASP A 59 7.21 4.08 -8.56
CA ASP A 59 8.28 3.94 -9.55
C ASP A 59 8.01 4.78 -10.80
N GLU A 60 6.75 4.79 -11.26
CA GLU A 60 6.35 5.66 -12.38
C GLU A 60 6.54 7.13 -12.03
N LEU A 61 6.21 7.49 -10.80
CA LEU A 61 6.35 8.86 -10.31
C LEU A 61 7.80 9.32 -10.34
N LYS A 62 8.72 8.44 -9.95
CA LYS A 62 10.17 8.73 -9.99
C LYS A 62 10.64 9.05 -11.39
N ALA A 63 10.06 8.41 -12.39
CA ALA A 63 10.43 8.57 -13.79
C ALA A 63 9.60 9.63 -14.52
N SER A 64 8.62 10.25 -13.87
CA SER A 64 7.71 11.18 -14.53
C SER A 64 8.40 12.52 -14.83
N SER A 65 7.94 13.19 -15.89
CA SER A 65 8.38 14.54 -16.24
C SER A 65 7.71 15.57 -15.32
N GLU A 66 8.22 16.78 -15.29
CA GLU A 66 7.65 17.85 -14.48
C GLU A 66 6.21 18.18 -14.86
N ASP A 67 5.90 18.14 -16.17
CA ASP A 67 4.55 18.44 -16.65
C ASP A 67 3.52 17.45 -16.14
N LYS A 68 3.93 16.22 -15.88
CA LYS A 68 3.01 15.16 -15.42
C LYS A 68 3.02 14.94 -13.92
N TRP A 69 3.95 15.64 -13.24
CA TRP A 69 4.18 15.40 -11.81
C TRP A 69 2.91 15.55 -10.97
N ASP A 70 2.18 16.65 -11.13
CA ASP A 70 0.99 16.92 -10.30
C ASP A 70 -0.09 15.87 -10.50
N ALA A 71 -0.32 15.45 -11.74
CA ALA A 71 -1.31 14.41 -12.04
C ALA A 71 -0.88 13.07 -11.46
N MET A 72 0.39 12.74 -11.55
CA MET A 72 0.93 11.49 -11.03
C MET A 72 0.88 11.46 -9.49
N VAL A 73 1.13 12.59 -8.84
CA VAL A 73 1.01 12.70 -7.38
C VAL A 73 -0.43 12.42 -6.96
N ALA A 74 -1.40 13.00 -7.66
CA ALA A 74 -2.81 12.79 -7.35
C ALA A 74 -3.18 11.31 -7.45
N GLU A 75 -2.70 10.62 -8.49
CA GLU A 75 -2.94 9.19 -8.66
C GLU A 75 -2.26 8.36 -7.57
N MET A 76 -1.03 8.72 -7.23
CA MET A 76 -0.28 8.04 -6.17
C MET A 76 -1.01 8.14 -4.83
N GLU A 77 -1.51 9.32 -4.50
CA GLU A 77 -2.22 9.54 -3.25
C GLU A 77 -3.51 8.74 -3.18
N LYS A 78 -4.23 8.63 -4.30
CA LYS A 78 -5.43 7.79 -4.37
C LYS A 78 -5.10 6.34 -4.11
N MET A 79 -4.01 5.83 -4.69
CA MET A 79 -3.60 4.45 -4.50
C MET A 79 -3.13 4.19 -3.08
N ARG A 80 -2.36 5.11 -2.51
CA ARG A 80 -1.94 5.00 -1.12
C ARG A 80 -3.14 5.01 -0.18
N ASP A 81 -4.08 5.91 -0.40
CA ASP A 81 -5.27 6.01 0.44
C ASP A 81 -6.13 4.76 0.35
N ALA A 82 -6.29 4.21 -0.85
CA ALA A 82 -7.02 2.96 -1.04
C ALA A 82 -6.34 1.80 -0.29
N PHE A 83 -5.02 1.71 -0.37
CA PHE A 83 -4.26 0.69 0.34
C PHE A 83 -4.39 0.88 1.85
N THR A 84 -4.23 2.10 2.34
CA THR A 84 -4.35 2.42 3.77
C THR A 84 -5.75 2.08 4.29
N HIS A 85 -6.77 2.42 3.52
CA HIS A 85 -8.16 2.17 3.89
C HIS A 85 -8.44 0.66 3.99
N ALA A 86 -8.03 -0.08 2.97
CA ALA A 86 -8.19 -1.54 2.95
C ALA A 86 -7.39 -2.20 4.08
N PHE A 87 -6.20 -1.68 4.36
CA PHE A 87 -5.36 -2.15 5.46
C PHE A 87 -6.08 -1.99 6.81
N HIS A 88 -6.62 -0.80 7.07
CA HIS A 88 -7.32 -0.55 8.33
C HIS A 88 -8.60 -1.36 8.45
N TYR A 89 -9.31 -1.54 7.36
CA TYR A 89 -10.50 -2.39 7.32
C TYR A 89 -10.13 -3.83 7.70
N PHE A 90 -9.10 -4.37 7.05
CA PHE A 90 -8.65 -5.74 7.34
C PHE A 90 -8.20 -5.89 8.79
N LYS A 91 -7.44 -4.92 9.28
CA LYS A 91 -6.96 -4.92 10.67
C LYS A 91 -8.12 -4.96 11.65
N SER A 92 -9.21 -4.26 11.36
CA SER A 92 -10.39 -4.23 12.24
C SER A 92 -11.12 -5.56 12.27
N GLN A 93 -10.96 -6.43 11.27
CA GLN A 93 -11.57 -7.75 11.22
C GLN A 93 -10.78 -8.82 12.00
N LEU A 94 -9.54 -8.53 12.29
CA LEU A 94 -8.69 -9.41 13.08
C LEU A 94 -8.84 -9.10 14.57
#